data_1e916874ba959927a063e33ee819bb7f
#
_entry.id   1e916874ba959927a063e33ee819bb7f
#
_cell.length_a   1.000
_cell.length_b   1.000
_cell.length_c   1.000
_cell.angle_alpha   90.00
_cell.angle_beta   90.00
_cell.angle_gamma   90.00
#
_symmetry.space_group_name_H-M   'P 1'
#
loop_
_entity.id
_entity.type
_entity.pdbx_description
1 polymer ?
#
loop_
_entity_poly.entity_id
_entity_poly.type
_entity_poly.pdbx_seq_one_letter_code
_entity_poly.pdbx_strand_id
1 'polypeptide(L)'
;IGCGVAAAISAGFSSPIGGIIFAHEAILRHFSFKAIAPIAVSSVVSSTLTTYFFPSGILFQNTDAKIELLPAVSLSLLLGPICALGAVIFMRSLLSLQKNLQFVGKTEFSRIIVAVLICGFLGGFFPEILGLGGETIVGILDNSFPLGFLFIILFLKLFVTVVCLSL
;
A
#
# COMPACT_ATOMS: atom_id res chain seq x y z
N ILE A 1 -19.65 -7.80 0.31
CA ILE A 1 -18.29 -7.51 0.80
C ILE A 1 -17.36 -7.27 -0.40
N GLY A 2 -17.24 -8.21 -1.37
CA GLY A 2 -16.33 -8.07 -2.51
C GLY A 2 -16.52 -6.78 -3.32
N CYS A 3 -17.75 -6.37 -3.60
CA CYS A 3 -18.04 -5.10 -4.29
C CYS A 3 -17.53 -3.88 -3.50
N GLY A 4 -17.71 -3.87 -2.16
CA GLY A 4 -17.24 -2.77 -1.33
C GLY A 4 -15.72 -2.66 -1.30
N VAL A 5 -15.02 -3.80 -1.21
CA VAL A 5 -13.56 -3.82 -1.25
C VAL A 5 -13.03 -3.40 -2.62
N ALA A 6 -13.62 -3.91 -3.71
CA ALA A 6 -13.25 -3.50 -5.06
C ALA A 6 -13.45 -1.99 -5.27
N ALA A 7 -14.56 -1.44 -4.78
CA ALA A 7 -14.86 -0.02 -4.84
C ALA A 7 -13.82 0.80 -4.05
N ALA A 8 -13.48 0.39 -2.83
CA ALA A 8 -12.52 1.10 -1.99
C ALA A 8 -11.11 1.11 -2.60
N ILE A 9 -10.63 -0.04 -3.09
CA ILE A 9 -9.33 -0.14 -3.77
C ILE A 9 -9.32 0.70 -5.05
N SER A 10 -10.40 0.62 -5.83
CA SER A 10 -10.53 1.38 -7.07
C SER A 10 -10.53 2.89 -6.85
N ALA A 11 -11.22 3.36 -5.83
CA ALA A 11 -11.25 4.77 -5.45
C ALA A 11 -9.87 5.25 -4.94
N GLY A 12 -9.26 4.49 -4.01
CA GLY A 12 -8.02 4.90 -3.36
C GLY A 12 -6.79 4.88 -4.27
N PHE A 13 -6.75 3.98 -5.26
CA PHE A 13 -5.61 3.81 -6.15
C PHE A 13 -5.90 4.19 -7.61
N SER A 14 -7.07 4.71 -7.92
CA SER A 14 -7.53 5.00 -9.29
C SER A 14 -7.34 3.80 -10.24
N SER A 15 -7.51 2.59 -9.70
CA SER A 15 -7.20 1.32 -10.37
C SER A 15 -8.42 0.38 -10.38
N PRO A 16 -9.37 0.55 -11.31
CA PRO A 16 -10.57 -0.30 -11.34
C PRO A 16 -10.26 -1.78 -11.59
N ILE A 17 -9.34 -2.09 -12.48
CA ILE A 17 -8.93 -3.48 -12.75
C ILE A 17 -8.25 -4.10 -11.52
N GLY A 18 -7.35 -3.36 -10.87
CA GLY A 18 -6.70 -3.79 -9.64
C GLY A 18 -7.69 -4.09 -8.52
N GLY A 19 -8.71 -3.26 -8.36
CA GLY A 19 -9.79 -3.48 -7.38
C GLY A 19 -10.57 -4.77 -7.64
N ILE A 20 -10.89 -5.08 -8.90
CA ILE A 20 -11.58 -6.31 -9.29
C ILE A 20 -10.74 -7.54 -8.95
N ILE A 21 -9.47 -7.55 -9.37
CA ILE A 21 -8.55 -8.66 -9.13
C ILE A 21 -8.33 -8.87 -7.63
N PHE A 22 -8.07 -7.80 -6.89
CA PHE A 22 -7.87 -7.85 -5.45
C PHE A 22 -9.09 -8.43 -4.71
N ALA A 23 -10.30 -8.02 -5.09
CA ALA A 23 -11.52 -8.55 -4.48
C ALA A 23 -11.69 -10.05 -4.72
N HIS A 24 -11.33 -10.56 -5.90
CA HIS A 24 -11.40 -11.99 -6.19
C HIS A 24 -10.30 -12.78 -5.48
N GLU A 25 -9.07 -12.29 -5.48
CA GLU A 25 -7.93 -13.00 -4.93
C GLU A 25 -7.89 -12.97 -3.40
N ALA A 26 -8.00 -11.78 -2.79
CA ALA A 26 -7.82 -11.59 -1.36
C ALA A 26 -9.10 -11.86 -0.55
N ILE A 27 -10.27 -11.51 -1.08
CA ILE A 27 -11.53 -11.57 -0.32
C ILE A 27 -12.32 -12.82 -0.63
N LEU A 28 -12.61 -13.07 -1.91
CA LEU A 28 -13.41 -14.23 -2.31
C LEU A 28 -12.58 -15.52 -2.30
N ARG A 29 -11.27 -15.42 -2.54
CA ARG A 29 -10.33 -16.56 -2.63
C ARG A 29 -10.74 -17.63 -3.65
N HIS A 30 -11.67 -17.31 -4.54
CA HIS A 30 -12.09 -18.16 -5.66
C HIS A 30 -12.61 -17.28 -6.79
N PHE A 31 -12.41 -17.71 -8.02
CA PHE A 31 -12.96 -17.04 -9.19
C PHE A 31 -14.41 -17.49 -9.40
N SER A 32 -15.33 -16.55 -9.26
CA SER A 32 -16.74 -16.76 -9.53
C SER A 32 -17.21 -15.84 -10.66
N PHE A 33 -17.55 -16.41 -11.80
CA PHE A 33 -18.06 -15.64 -12.94
C PHE A 33 -19.32 -14.83 -12.60
N LYS A 34 -20.16 -15.34 -11.69
CA LYS A 34 -21.36 -14.61 -11.23
C LYS A 34 -21.05 -13.38 -10.40
N ALA A 35 -19.90 -13.37 -9.70
CA ALA A 35 -19.48 -12.26 -8.86
C ALA A 35 -18.68 -11.20 -9.63
N ILE A 36 -18.09 -11.53 -10.78
CA ILE A 36 -17.26 -10.61 -11.56
C ILE A 36 -18.05 -9.38 -11.99
N ALA A 37 -19.25 -9.56 -12.55
CA ALA A 37 -20.03 -8.45 -13.08
C ALA A 37 -20.37 -7.38 -12.02
N PRO A 38 -20.98 -7.72 -10.85
CA PRO A 38 -21.27 -6.71 -9.84
C PRO A 38 -20.02 -6.10 -9.23
N ILE A 39 -18.93 -6.85 -9.09
CA ILE A 39 -17.66 -6.34 -8.59
C ILE A 39 -17.03 -5.36 -9.59
N ALA A 40 -17.06 -5.69 -10.88
CA ALA A 40 -16.55 -4.81 -11.93
C ALA A 40 -17.33 -3.50 -12.02
N VAL A 41 -18.66 -3.57 -12.00
CA VAL A 41 -19.51 -2.37 -12.00
C VAL A 41 -19.21 -1.49 -10.77
N SER A 42 -19.15 -2.08 -9.59
CA SER A 42 -18.85 -1.36 -8.34
C SER A 42 -17.48 -0.67 -8.41
N SER A 43 -16.47 -1.36 -8.91
CA SER A 43 -15.11 -0.86 -9.06
C SER A 43 -15.03 0.32 -10.03
N VAL A 44 -15.61 0.17 -11.24
CA VAL A 44 -15.59 1.22 -12.27
C VAL A 44 -16.38 2.45 -11.83
N VAL A 45 -17.58 2.25 -11.29
CA VAL A 45 -18.42 3.36 -10.79
C VAL A 45 -17.68 4.13 -9.69
N SER A 46 -17.07 3.43 -8.74
CA SER A 46 -16.32 4.07 -7.65
C SER A 46 -15.16 4.89 -8.17
N SER A 47 -14.34 4.35 -9.08
CA SER A 47 -13.23 5.09 -9.69
C SER A 47 -13.72 6.32 -10.45
N THR A 48 -14.77 6.19 -11.23
CA THR A 48 -15.37 7.30 -12.00
C THR A 48 -15.89 8.41 -11.08
N LEU A 49 -16.61 8.04 -10.03
CA LEU A 49 -17.11 9.00 -9.05
C LEU A 49 -15.97 9.71 -8.31
N THR A 50 -14.94 8.96 -7.90
CA THR A 50 -13.78 9.54 -7.23
C THR A 50 -13.06 10.53 -8.13
N THR A 51 -12.84 10.20 -9.38
CA THR A 51 -12.20 11.10 -10.35
C THR A 51 -13.06 12.35 -10.62
N TYR A 52 -14.39 12.20 -10.63
CA TYR A 52 -15.29 13.33 -10.87
C TYR A 52 -15.38 14.29 -9.68
N PHE A 53 -15.52 13.76 -8.47
CA PHE A 53 -15.68 14.58 -7.26
C PHE A 53 -14.35 15.04 -6.63
N PHE A 54 -13.27 14.30 -6.84
CA PHE A 54 -11.94 14.55 -6.27
C PHE A 54 -10.86 14.52 -7.36
N PRO A 55 -10.88 15.42 -8.34
CA PRO A 55 -9.91 15.41 -9.44
C PRO A 55 -8.47 15.59 -8.97
N SER A 56 -8.24 16.27 -7.85
CA SER A 56 -6.92 16.44 -7.22
C SER A 56 -6.41 15.23 -6.44
N GLY A 57 -7.24 14.20 -6.26
CA GLY A 57 -6.88 12.98 -5.54
C GLY A 57 -6.14 11.93 -6.39
N ILE A 58 -5.91 12.19 -7.67
CA ILE A 58 -5.15 11.27 -8.53
C ILE A 58 -3.65 11.48 -8.23
N LEU A 59 -3.05 10.48 -7.59
CA LEU A 59 -1.67 10.51 -7.07
C LEU A 59 -0.59 10.84 -8.13
N PHE A 60 -0.87 10.71 -9.44
CA PHE A 60 0.14 10.79 -10.48
C PHE A 60 -0.26 11.68 -11.67
N GLN A 61 -1.02 12.76 -11.42
CA GLN A 61 -1.53 13.64 -12.50
C GLN A 61 -0.46 14.44 -13.27
N ASN A 62 0.73 14.63 -12.72
CA ASN A 62 1.71 15.57 -13.26
C ASN A 62 3.00 14.94 -13.80
N THR A 63 3.02 13.66 -14.07
CA THR A 63 4.20 13.06 -14.70
C THR A 63 4.06 13.11 -16.22
N ASP A 64 4.59 14.18 -16.84
CA ASP A 64 4.85 14.25 -18.29
C ASP A 64 5.95 13.26 -18.75
N ALA A 65 6.15 12.18 -18.00
CA ALA A 65 7.13 11.17 -18.33
C ALA A 65 6.68 10.42 -19.60
N LYS A 66 7.32 10.71 -20.71
CA LYS A 66 7.21 9.89 -21.92
C LYS A 66 7.83 8.53 -21.63
N ILE A 67 7.01 7.60 -21.22
CA ILE A 67 7.46 6.22 -20.93
C ILE A 67 7.58 5.49 -22.26
N GLU A 68 8.81 5.20 -22.66
CA GLU A 68 9.05 4.27 -23.75
C GLU A 68 8.67 2.85 -23.30
N LEU A 69 7.84 2.19 -24.06
CA LEU A 69 7.24 0.90 -23.68
C LEU A 69 8.31 -0.20 -23.45
N LEU A 70 9.34 -0.24 -24.29
CA LEU A 70 10.36 -1.28 -24.24
C LEU A 70 11.21 -1.26 -22.95
N PRO A 71 11.81 -0.14 -22.53
CA PRO A 71 12.53 -0.06 -21.27
C PRO A 71 11.60 -0.21 -20.05
N ALA A 72 10.34 0.25 -20.12
CA ALA A 72 9.40 0.08 -19.04
C ALA A 72 9.09 -1.41 -18.77
N VAL A 73 8.89 -2.20 -19.81
CA VAL A 73 8.63 -3.65 -19.68
C VAL A 73 9.86 -4.38 -19.14
N SER A 74 11.05 -4.06 -19.59
CA SER A 74 12.28 -4.71 -19.11
C SER A 74 12.59 -4.38 -17.65
N LEU A 75 12.37 -3.13 -17.24
CA LEU A 75 12.52 -2.71 -15.84
C LEU A 75 11.46 -3.35 -14.93
N SER A 76 10.21 -3.45 -15.37
CA SER A 76 9.15 -4.08 -14.57
C SER A 76 9.38 -5.59 -14.40
N LEU A 77 9.97 -6.26 -15.38
CA LEU A 77 10.34 -7.67 -15.27
C LEU A 77 11.41 -7.91 -14.21
N LEU A 78 12.34 -6.98 -14.04
CA LEU A 78 13.36 -7.01 -12.98
C LEU A 78 12.78 -6.60 -11.61
N LEU A 79 11.91 -5.60 -11.60
CA LEU A 79 11.31 -5.07 -10.37
C LEU A 79 10.37 -6.09 -9.71
N GLY A 80 9.65 -6.89 -10.49
CA GLY A 80 8.70 -7.89 -10.00
C GLY A 80 9.31 -8.87 -8.98
N PRO A 81 10.40 -9.59 -9.31
CA PRO A 81 11.09 -10.47 -8.36
C PRO A 81 11.63 -9.75 -7.11
N ILE A 82 12.13 -8.53 -7.26
CA ILE A 82 12.63 -7.72 -6.13
C ILE A 82 11.47 -7.39 -5.17
N CYS A 83 10.35 -6.95 -5.71
CA CYS A 83 9.14 -6.68 -4.91
C CYS A 83 8.59 -7.96 -4.26
N ALA A 84 8.61 -9.09 -4.96
CA ALA A 84 8.20 -10.37 -4.41
C ALA A 84 9.08 -10.81 -3.23
N LEU A 85 10.40 -10.62 -3.34
CA LEU A 85 11.35 -10.88 -2.25
C LEU A 85 11.05 -9.96 -1.04
N GLY A 86 10.83 -8.67 -1.28
CA GLY A 86 10.43 -7.71 -0.25
C GLY A 86 9.13 -8.11 0.43
N ALA A 87 8.12 -8.55 -0.32
CA ALA A 87 6.85 -9.03 0.22
C ALA A 87 7.01 -10.27 1.11
N VAL A 88 7.87 -11.24 0.70
CA VAL A 88 8.16 -12.43 1.50
C VAL A 88 8.86 -12.06 2.80
N ILE A 89 9.84 -11.15 2.76
CA ILE A 89 10.54 -10.67 3.96
C ILE A 89 9.56 -9.97 4.90
N PHE A 90 8.72 -9.08 4.37
CA PHE A 90 7.69 -8.38 5.13
C PHE A 90 6.73 -9.35 5.82
N MET A 91 6.19 -10.33 5.09
CA MET A 91 5.25 -11.31 5.61
C MET A 91 5.87 -12.19 6.70
N ARG A 92 7.11 -12.66 6.48
CA ARG A 92 7.85 -13.45 7.49
C ARG A 92 8.15 -12.65 8.75
N SER A 93 8.55 -11.39 8.60
CA SER A 93 8.80 -10.49 9.71
C SER A 93 7.54 -10.24 10.53
N LEU A 94 6.41 -10.00 9.87
CA LEU A 94 5.10 -9.82 10.49
C LEU A 94 4.70 -11.06 11.31
N LEU A 95 4.73 -12.24 10.70
CA LEU A 95 4.35 -13.50 11.36
C LEU A 95 5.28 -13.86 12.53
N SER A 96 6.58 -13.61 12.37
CA SER A 96 7.56 -13.83 13.43
C SER A 96 7.33 -12.90 14.61
N LEU A 97 7.07 -11.62 14.33
CA LEU A 97 6.85 -10.63 15.36
C LEU A 97 5.53 -10.86 16.09
N GLN A 98 4.45 -11.22 15.39
CA GLN A 98 3.18 -11.60 16.00
C GLN A 98 3.31 -12.77 16.98
N LYS A 99 4.11 -13.78 16.65
CA LYS A 99 4.38 -14.91 17.56
C LYS A 99 5.14 -14.48 18.82
N ASN A 100 6.12 -13.63 18.66
CA ASN A 100 6.98 -13.19 19.76
C ASN A 100 6.28 -12.15 20.65
N LEU A 101 5.43 -11.30 20.09
CA LEU A 101 4.74 -10.25 20.82
C LEU A 101 3.51 -10.73 21.60
N GLN A 102 3.08 -11.99 21.42
CA GLN A 102 2.06 -12.59 22.30
C GLN A 102 2.51 -12.62 23.78
N PHE A 103 3.82 -12.51 24.03
CA PHE A 103 4.40 -12.41 25.37
C PHE A 103 4.59 -10.97 25.87
N VAL A 104 4.56 -9.97 24.99
CA VAL A 104 4.82 -8.55 25.32
C VAL A 104 3.50 -7.83 25.65
N GLY A 105 2.97 -8.10 26.80
CA GLY A 105 1.83 -7.39 27.33
C GLY A 105 0.60 -8.29 27.49
N LYS A 106 0.18 -8.41 28.75
CA LYS A 106 -0.99 -9.20 29.15
C LYS A 106 -2.32 -8.57 28.71
N THR A 107 -2.31 -7.35 28.18
CA THR A 107 -3.53 -6.60 27.85
C THR A 107 -3.40 -6.01 26.44
N GLU A 108 -4.44 -6.14 25.62
CA GLU A 108 -4.51 -5.54 24.28
C GLU A 108 -4.24 -4.02 24.30
N PHE A 109 -4.69 -3.36 25.35
CA PHE A 109 -4.48 -1.92 25.54
C PHE A 109 -3.00 -1.53 25.64
N SER A 110 -2.15 -2.33 26.29
CA SER A 110 -0.71 -2.05 26.39
C SER A 110 0.01 -2.16 25.04
N ARG A 111 -0.44 -3.06 24.17
CA ARG A 111 0.11 -3.20 22.80
C ARG A 111 -0.21 -1.98 21.96
N ILE A 112 -1.45 -1.49 22.01
CA ILE A 112 -1.86 -0.27 21.30
C ILE A 112 -1.01 0.93 21.76
N ILE A 113 -0.80 1.10 23.05
CA ILE A 113 0.03 2.21 23.57
C ILE A 113 1.46 2.11 23.02
N VAL A 114 2.06 0.92 23.01
CA VAL A 114 3.42 0.73 22.50
C VAL A 114 3.48 1.05 21.00
N ALA A 115 2.51 0.59 20.21
CA ALA A 115 2.43 0.91 18.78
C ALA A 115 2.32 2.43 18.54
N VAL A 116 1.44 3.11 19.27
CA VAL A 116 1.24 4.56 19.16
C VAL A 116 2.49 5.33 19.55
N LEU A 117 3.18 4.93 20.63
CA LEU A 117 4.42 5.58 21.06
C LEU A 117 5.54 5.40 20.02
N ILE A 118 5.72 4.21 19.47
CA ILE A 118 6.74 3.94 18.44
C ILE A 118 6.42 4.74 17.17
N CYS A 119 5.18 4.68 16.71
CA CYS A 119 4.73 5.40 15.51
C CYS A 119 4.81 6.92 15.69
N GLY A 120 4.38 7.44 16.84
CA GLY A 120 4.44 8.86 17.17
C GLY A 120 5.86 9.38 17.31
N PHE A 121 6.75 8.62 17.98
CA PHE A 121 8.15 9.01 18.13
C PHE A 121 8.88 9.04 16.78
N LEU A 122 8.78 7.96 16.00
CA LEU A 122 9.44 7.88 14.69
C LEU A 122 8.82 8.84 13.68
N GLY A 123 7.50 9.01 13.69
CA GLY A 123 6.81 9.97 12.82
C GLY A 123 7.09 11.43 13.16
N GLY A 124 7.48 11.74 14.41
CA GLY A 124 7.92 13.08 14.80
C GLY A 124 9.27 13.47 14.21
N PHE A 125 10.19 12.49 14.01
CA PHE A 125 11.47 12.71 13.35
C PHE A 125 11.42 12.58 11.83
N PHE A 126 10.56 11.71 11.33
CA PHE A 126 10.41 11.40 9.91
C PHE A 126 8.93 11.42 9.52
N PRO A 127 8.35 12.59 9.28
CA PRO A 127 6.92 12.71 8.93
C PRO A 127 6.55 11.95 7.64
N GLU A 128 7.52 11.70 6.75
CA GLU A 128 7.36 10.94 5.51
C GLU A 128 6.96 9.47 5.73
N ILE A 129 7.18 8.95 6.95
CA ILE A 129 6.80 7.57 7.30
C ILE A 129 5.30 7.47 7.58
N LEU A 130 4.68 8.56 8.03
CA LEU A 130 3.28 8.59 8.40
C LEU A 130 2.36 8.51 7.17
N GLY A 131 1.19 7.94 7.37
CA GLY A 131 0.16 7.85 6.34
C GLY A 131 0.52 6.93 5.17
N LEU A 132 -0.20 7.09 4.06
CA LEU A 132 -0.05 6.29 2.84
C LEU A 132 1.23 6.61 2.05
N GLY A 133 1.86 7.75 2.31
CA GLY A 133 3.10 8.17 1.66
C GLY A 133 2.90 8.78 0.26
N GLY A 134 1.69 9.25 -0.07
CA GLY A 134 1.41 9.88 -1.36
C GLY A 134 2.30 11.11 -1.61
N GLU A 135 2.43 11.98 -0.64
CA GLU A 135 3.30 13.16 -0.71
C GLU A 135 4.77 12.77 -0.89
N THR A 136 5.22 11.73 -0.20
CA THR A 136 6.57 11.21 -0.34
C THR A 136 6.82 10.67 -1.75
N ILE A 137 5.84 9.97 -2.35
CA ILE A 137 5.94 9.47 -3.73
C ILE A 137 6.04 10.63 -4.73
N VAL A 138 5.22 11.67 -4.58
CA VAL A 138 5.31 12.88 -5.42
C VAL A 138 6.69 13.52 -5.27
N GLY A 139 7.18 13.70 -4.04
CA GLY A 139 8.52 14.24 -3.80
C GLY A 139 9.65 13.38 -4.39
N ILE A 140 9.49 12.05 -4.45
CA ILE A 140 10.45 11.15 -5.12
C ILE A 140 10.44 11.40 -6.64
N LEU A 141 9.26 11.53 -7.25
CA LEU A 141 9.12 11.81 -8.68
C LEU A 141 9.71 13.17 -9.06
N ASP A 142 9.62 14.14 -8.17
CA ASP A 142 10.22 15.49 -8.34
C ASP A 142 11.73 15.53 -7.99
N ASN A 143 12.37 14.38 -7.77
CA ASN A 143 13.78 14.26 -7.36
C ASN A 143 14.16 15.10 -6.12
N SER A 144 13.20 15.34 -5.21
CA SER A 144 13.41 16.17 -4.03
C SER A 144 14.24 15.48 -2.94
N PHE A 145 14.42 14.16 -2.99
CA PHE A 145 15.09 13.38 -1.96
C PHE A 145 16.35 12.68 -2.48
N PRO A 146 17.46 12.71 -1.71
CA PRO A 146 18.67 11.96 -2.05
C PRO A 146 18.43 10.46 -1.86
N LEU A 147 19.07 9.64 -2.72
CA LEU A 147 18.93 8.17 -2.73
C LEU A 147 19.16 7.53 -1.35
N GLY A 148 20.17 8.00 -0.59
CA GLY A 148 20.43 7.48 0.74
C GLY A 148 19.28 7.66 1.73
N PHE A 149 18.60 8.79 1.65
CA PHE A 149 17.43 9.08 2.47
C PHE A 149 16.24 8.18 2.12
N LEU A 150 16.05 7.88 0.83
CA LEU A 150 14.99 6.97 0.37
C LEU A 150 15.17 5.55 0.92
N PHE A 151 16.41 5.04 0.98
CA PHE A 151 16.67 3.75 1.61
C PHE A 151 16.33 3.75 3.11
N ILE A 152 16.66 4.82 3.82
CA ILE A 152 16.34 4.94 5.24
C ILE A 152 14.81 4.94 5.44
N ILE A 153 14.07 5.74 4.66
CA ILE A 153 12.61 5.78 4.74
C ILE A 153 12.00 4.42 4.41
N LEU A 154 12.50 3.72 3.38
CA LEU A 154 12.01 2.41 2.98
C LEU A 154 12.08 1.40 4.14
N PHE A 155 13.26 1.25 4.75
CA PHE A 155 13.43 0.32 5.86
C PHE A 155 12.66 0.73 7.09
N LEU A 156 12.63 2.02 7.39
CA LEU A 156 11.94 2.56 8.56
C LEU A 156 10.42 2.40 8.42
N LYS A 157 9.87 2.67 7.24
CA LYS A 157 8.44 2.47 6.95
C LYS A 157 8.05 0.99 7.02
N LEU A 158 8.86 0.09 6.46
CA LEU A 158 8.65 -1.34 6.59
C LEU A 158 8.64 -1.77 8.06
N PHE A 159 9.62 -1.31 8.84
CA PHE A 159 9.73 -1.64 10.27
C PHE A 159 8.51 -1.15 11.05
N VAL A 160 8.14 0.13 10.92
CA VAL A 160 6.98 0.71 11.61
C VAL A 160 5.69 -0.02 11.22
N THR A 161 5.51 -0.31 9.93
CA THR A 161 4.32 -1.02 9.46
C THR A 161 4.23 -2.44 10.05
N VAL A 162 5.35 -3.18 10.07
CA VAL A 162 5.41 -4.52 10.69
C VAL A 162 5.08 -4.44 12.18
N VAL A 163 5.63 -3.49 12.90
CA VAL A 163 5.37 -3.31 14.33
C VAL A 163 3.90 -2.95 14.59
N CYS A 164 3.35 -1.98 13.85
CA CYS A 164 1.96 -1.55 14.02
C CYS A 164 0.94 -2.65 13.67
N LEU A 165 1.24 -3.49 12.68
CA LEU A 165 0.36 -4.58 12.29
C LEU A 165 0.51 -5.84 13.16
N SER A 166 1.62 -5.98 13.90
CA SER A 166 1.90 -7.14 14.75
C SER A 166 1.42 -6.97 16.19
N LEU A 167 1.20 -5.75 16.62
CA LEU A 167 0.72 -5.38 17.96
C LEU A 167 -0.80 -5.30 18.00
#